data_32df22705a3370b871b8c2f7fdad273e
#
_entry.id   32df22705a3370b871b8c2f7fdad273e
#
_cell.length_a   1.000
_cell.length_b   1.000
_cell.length_c   1.000
_cell.angle_alpha   90.00
_cell.angle_beta   90.00
_cell.angle_gamma   90.00
#
_symmetry.space_group_name_H-M   'P 1'
#
loop_
_entity.id
_entity.type
_entity.pdbx_description
1 polymer ?
#
loop_
_entity_poly.entity_id
_entity_poly.type
_entity_poly.pdbx_seq_one_letter_code
_entity_poly.pdbx_strand_id
1 'polypeptide(L)'
;MSKDLFLEMRAEQMVQMYDHSFTKKEAQSTGVTLAKQVVEQGNVNIHEFMATLARLKEVVNSADAEMRKHLPDEKFSGYGVEFTPVQGGETLNYKDDVTYNDLYTQLKNREELLKLAYKSNDVIYDSEGVQVPKVSSTPRKSSITIKF
;
A
#
# COMPACT_ATOMS: atom_id res chain seq x y z
N MET A 1 -14.82 -11.08 -22.40
CA MET A 1 -14.47 -9.80 -23.05
C MET A 1 -13.51 -8.96 -22.24
N SER A 2 -13.70 -8.70 -20.96
CA SER A 2 -12.79 -7.83 -20.20
C SER A 2 -11.47 -8.48 -19.74
N LYS A 3 -11.40 -9.81 -19.74
CA LYS A 3 -10.19 -10.55 -19.32
C LYS A 3 -9.04 -10.44 -20.33
N ASP A 4 -9.38 -10.28 -21.58
CA ASP A 4 -8.44 -10.44 -22.69
C ASP A 4 -7.88 -9.09 -23.20
N LEU A 5 -8.44 -7.96 -22.75
CA LEU A 5 -8.08 -6.62 -23.26
C LEU A 5 -6.57 -6.34 -23.15
N PHE A 6 -5.94 -6.73 -22.03
CA PHE A 6 -4.49 -6.60 -21.85
C PHE A 6 -3.70 -7.65 -22.65
N LEU A 7 -4.26 -8.86 -22.81
CA LEU A 7 -3.63 -9.93 -23.60
C LEU A 7 -3.71 -9.66 -25.09
N GLU A 8 -4.71 -8.90 -25.54
CA GLU A 8 -4.83 -8.46 -26.93
C GLU A 8 -3.82 -7.35 -27.27
N MET A 9 -3.34 -6.63 -26.27
CA MET A 9 -2.30 -5.62 -26.45
C MET A 9 -0.95 -6.31 -26.58
N ARG A 10 -0.31 -6.17 -27.74
CA ARG A 10 1.03 -6.72 -27.96
C ARG A 10 2.04 -6.01 -27.06
N ALA A 11 3.04 -6.74 -26.59
CA ALA A 11 4.10 -6.19 -25.73
C ALA A 11 4.80 -4.97 -26.37
N GLU A 12 4.99 -4.99 -27.68
CA GLU A 12 5.58 -3.88 -28.44
C GLU A 12 4.72 -2.61 -28.38
N GLN A 13 3.40 -2.75 -28.35
CA GLN A 13 2.49 -1.60 -28.21
C GLN A 13 2.55 -1.01 -26.80
N MET A 14 2.67 -1.85 -25.77
CA MET A 14 2.82 -1.39 -24.39
C MET A 14 4.12 -0.60 -24.19
N VAL A 15 5.23 -1.06 -24.78
CA VAL A 15 6.54 -0.36 -24.72
C VAL A 15 6.49 1.02 -25.40
N GLN A 16 5.61 1.19 -26.38
CA GLN A 16 5.45 2.45 -27.12
C GLN A 16 4.42 3.42 -26.50
N MET A 17 3.70 3.02 -25.44
CA MET A 17 2.66 3.87 -24.85
C MET A 17 3.20 5.18 -24.28
N TYR A 18 4.43 5.16 -23.79
CA TYR A 18 5.07 6.33 -23.18
C TYR A 18 6.49 6.50 -23.70
N ASP A 19 6.88 7.75 -23.93
CA ASP A 19 8.25 8.10 -24.24
C ASP A 19 9.18 7.87 -23.04
N HIS A 20 10.45 7.55 -23.29
CA HIS A 20 11.45 7.32 -22.24
C HIS A 20 11.73 8.57 -21.38
N SER A 21 11.37 9.74 -21.87
CA SER A 21 11.44 11.00 -21.12
C SER A 21 10.27 11.20 -20.14
N PHE A 22 9.23 10.35 -20.20
CA PHE A 22 8.03 10.46 -19.37
C PHE A 22 8.35 10.23 -17.89
N THR A 23 8.39 11.33 -17.16
CA THR A 23 8.83 11.34 -15.76
C THR A 23 7.74 10.85 -14.80
N LYS A 24 8.14 10.45 -13.60
CA LYS A 24 7.21 10.13 -12.51
C LYS A 24 6.23 11.27 -12.22
N LYS A 25 6.68 12.53 -12.30
CA LYS A 25 5.83 13.71 -12.09
C LYS A 25 4.78 13.86 -13.17
N GLU A 26 5.15 13.62 -14.41
CA GLU A 26 4.21 13.62 -15.54
C GLU A 26 3.19 12.50 -15.44
N ALA A 27 3.62 11.28 -15.08
CA ALA A 27 2.72 10.17 -14.83
C ALA A 27 1.69 10.49 -13.73
N GLN A 28 2.13 11.09 -12.63
CA GLN A 28 1.24 11.53 -11.54
C GLN A 28 0.26 12.61 -12.00
N SER A 29 0.72 13.63 -12.74
CA SER A 29 -0.14 14.70 -13.24
C SER A 29 -1.15 14.19 -14.27
N THR A 30 -0.76 13.25 -15.13
CA THR A 30 -1.66 12.59 -16.08
C THR A 30 -2.78 11.85 -15.36
N GLY A 31 -2.45 11.09 -14.33
CA GLY A 31 -3.46 10.39 -13.51
C GLY A 31 -4.44 11.35 -12.84
N VAL A 32 -3.96 12.47 -12.31
CA VAL A 32 -4.81 13.51 -11.70
C VAL A 32 -5.71 14.15 -12.76
N THR A 33 -5.18 14.45 -13.94
CA THR A 33 -5.94 15.03 -15.05
C THR A 33 -7.05 14.08 -15.51
N LEU A 34 -6.75 12.79 -15.67
CA LEU A 34 -7.74 11.79 -16.02
C LEU A 34 -8.88 11.74 -14.98
N ALA A 35 -8.54 11.72 -13.69
CA ALA A 35 -9.54 11.72 -12.63
C ALA A 35 -10.44 12.96 -12.65
N LYS A 36 -9.87 14.14 -12.88
CA LYS A 36 -10.62 15.40 -13.03
C LYS A 36 -11.58 15.35 -14.22
N GLN A 37 -11.11 14.86 -15.37
CA GLN A 37 -11.95 14.72 -16.57
C GLN A 37 -13.16 13.82 -16.33
N VAL A 38 -12.98 12.69 -15.64
CA VAL A 38 -14.09 11.79 -15.27
C VAL A 38 -15.13 12.51 -14.41
N VAL A 39 -14.69 13.30 -13.44
CA VAL A 39 -15.59 14.04 -12.54
C VAL A 39 -16.28 15.18 -13.26
N GLU A 40 -15.56 15.97 -14.06
CA GLU A 40 -16.06 17.16 -14.71
C GLU A 40 -17.00 16.86 -15.90
N GLN A 41 -16.70 15.83 -16.67
CA GLN A 41 -17.52 15.45 -17.83
C GLN A 41 -18.80 14.70 -17.40
N GLY A 42 -18.79 13.99 -16.29
CA GLY A 42 -19.95 13.30 -15.74
C GLY A 42 -20.57 12.20 -16.61
N ASN A 43 -19.89 11.81 -17.69
CA ASN A 43 -20.36 10.78 -18.64
C ASN A 43 -19.99 9.34 -18.23
N VAL A 44 -19.21 9.20 -17.19
CA VAL A 44 -18.79 7.90 -16.61
C VAL A 44 -19.16 7.86 -15.14
N ASN A 45 -19.72 6.73 -14.68
CA ASN A 45 -19.99 6.53 -13.28
C ASN A 45 -18.69 6.40 -12.48
N ILE A 46 -18.53 7.23 -11.46
CA ILE A 46 -17.31 7.30 -10.63
C ILE A 46 -16.99 5.95 -9.96
N HIS A 47 -18.01 5.23 -9.46
CA HIS A 47 -17.81 3.92 -8.84
C HIS A 47 -17.37 2.87 -9.84
N GLU A 48 -17.93 2.89 -11.05
CA GLU A 48 -17.54 2.00 -12.15
C GLU A 48 -16.09 2.29 -12.59
N PHE A 49 -15.73 3.57 -12.73
CA PHE A 49 -14.37 3.98 -13.03
C PHE A 49 -13.38 3.51 -11.96
N MET A 50 -13.71 3.71 -10.68
CA MET A 50 -12.88 3.27 -9.56
C MET A 50 -12.75 1.75 -9.49
N ALA A 51 -13.81 1.01 -9.78
CA ALA A 51 -13.78 -0.45 -9.83
C ALA A 51 -12.86 -0.96 -10.96
N THR A 52 -12.90 -0.30 -12.12
CA THR A 52 -12.03 -0.61 -13.26
C THR A 52 -10.57 -0.26 -12.95
N LEU A 53 -10.33 0.90 -12.34
CA LEU A 53 -8.99 1.32 -11.93
C LEU A 53 -8.36 0.37 -10.90
N ALA A 54 -9.17 -0.15 -9.96
CA ALA A 54 -8.71 -1.14 -8.99
C ALA A 54 -8.24 -2.44 -9.68
N ARG A 55 -9.02 -2.94 -10.66
CA ARG A 55 -8.66 -4.12 -11.45
C ARG A 55 -7.40 -3.90 -12.30
N LEU A 56 -7.32 -2.73 -12.96
CA LEU A 56 -6.15 -2.34 -13.76
C LEU A 56 -4.88 -2.32 -12.92
N LYS A 57 -4.95 -1.73 -11.73
CA LYS A 57 -3.84 -1.69 -10.78
C LYS A 57 -3.37 -3.09 -10.41
N GLU A 58 -4.28 -4.04 -10.20
CA GLU A 58 -3.92 -5.42 -9.87
C GLU A 58 -3.23 -6.12 -11.03
N VAL A 59 -3.72 -5.93 -12.26
CA VAL A 59 -3.07 -6.48 -13.47
C VAL A 59 -1.64 -5.94 -13.60
N VAL A 60 -1.46 -4.63 -13.47
CA VAL A 60 -0.13 -4.00 -13.59
C VAL A 60 0.81 -4.46 -12.47
N ASN A 61 0.33 -4.52 -11.22
CA ASN A 61 1.14 -4.98 -10.09
C ASN A 61 1.57 -6.45 -10.25
N SER A 62 0.68 -7.31 -10.72
CA SER A 62 0.97 -8.72 -10.94
C SER A 62 1.99 -8.91 -12.07
N ALA A 63 1.85 -8.15 -13.15
CA ALA A 63 2.80 -8.17 -14.26
C ALA A 63 4.19 -7.66 -13.82
N ASP A 64 4.25 -6.55 -13.07
CA ASP A 64 5.50 -6.01 -12.52
C ASP A 64 6.20 -7.05 -11.62
N ALA A 65 5.45 -7.67 -10.70
CA ALA A 65 5.99 -8.67 -9.78
C ALA A 65 6.56 -9.89 -10.52
N GLU A 66 5.89 -10.34 -11.59
CA GLU A 66 6.37 -11.46 -12.39
C GLU A 66 7.60 -11.08 -13.22
N MET A 67 7.58 -9.93 -13.90
CA MET A 67 8.68 -9.47 -14.73
C MET A 67 9.98 -9.26 -13.93
N ARG A 68 9.88 -8.81 -12.68
CA ARG A 68 11.06 -8.65 -11.79
C ARG A 68 11.84 -9.94 -11.57
N LYS A 69 11.20 -11.10 -11.64
CA LYS A 69 11.87 -12.42 -11.51
C LYS A 69 12.77 -12.75 -12.71
N HIS A 70 12.54 -12.08 -13.83
CA HIS A 70 13.29 -12.31 -15.09
C HIS A 70 14.35 -11.24 -15.35
N LEU A 71 14.44 -10.19 -14.52
CA LEU A 71 15.49 -9.19 -14.63
C LEU A 71 16.83 -9.76 -14.20
N PRO A 72 17.95 -9.44 -14.91
CA PRO A 72 19.30 -9.78 -14.48
C PRO A 72 19.63 -9.16 -13.12
N ASP A 73 20.43 -9.85 -12.32
CA ASP A 73 20.94 -9.37 -11.02
C ASP A 73 22.17 -8.46 -11.23
N GLU A 74 22.01 -7.44 -12.05
CA GLU A 74 23.05 -6.45 -12.34
C GLU A 74 22.46 -5.04 -12.45
N LYS A 75 23.27 -4.05 -12.10
CA LYS A 75 22.85 -2.66 -12.24
C LYS A 75 22.76 -2.26 -13.71
N PHE A 76 21.61 -1.73 -14.11
CA PHE A 76 21.39 -1.26 -15.47
C PHE A 76 20.68 0.10 -15.44
N SER A 77 21.07 0.99 -16.33
CA SER A 77 20.42 2.28 -16.53
C SER A 77 20.09 2.44 -18.01
N GLY A 78 18.81 2.62 -18.30
CA GLY A 78 18.32 2.76 -19.67
C GLY A 78 16.81 3.03 -19.70
N TYR A 79 16.30 3.41 -20.84
CA TYR A 79 14.88 3.68 -21.03
C TYR A 79 14.27 4.69 -20.04
N GLY A 80 15.10 5.66 -19.57
CA GLY A 80 14.66 6.67 -18.60
C GLY A 80 14.54 6.19 -17.16
N VAL A 81 15.00 4.96 -16.84
CA VAL A 81 14.93 4.35 -15.51
C VAL A 81 16.25 3.72 -15.12
N GLU A 82 16.47 3.55 -13.81
CA GLU A 82 17.61 2.84 -13.24
C GLU A 82 17.12 1.57 -12.54
N PHE A 83 17.73 0.44 -12.87
CA PHE A 83 17.52 -0.85 -12.24
C PHE A 83 18.69 -1.13 -11.31
N THR A 84 18.44 -1.23 -10.02
CA THR A 84 19.46 -1.51 -9.01
C THR A 84 19.05 -2.75 -8.24
N PRO A 85 19.78 -3.87 -8.39
CA PRO A 85 19.56 -5.05 -7.58
C PRO A 85 19.79 -4.73 -6.10
N VAL A 86 18.91 -5.24 -5.26
CA VAL A 86 19.04 -5.14 -3.80
C VAL A 86 19.15 -6.55 -3.24
N GLN A 87 20.28 -6.86 -2.65
CA GLN A 87 20.42 -8.14 -1.97
C GLN A 87 19.49 -8.21 -0.76
N GLY A 88 18.82 -9.35 -0.61
CA GLY A 88 18.02 -9.62 0.56
C GLY A 88 18.88 -9.63 1.83
N GLY A 89 18.44 -8.92 2.85
CA GLY A 89 19.04 -8.99 4.18
C GLY A 89 18.45 -10.13 5.01
N GLU A 90 19.07 -10.37 6.16
CA GLU A 90 18.53 -11.29 7.16
C GLU A 90 17.56 -10.56 8.09
N THR A 91 16.47 -11.22 8.43
CA THR A 91 15.53 -10.75 9.45
C THR A 91 15.78 -11.53 10.73
N LEU A 92 16.13 -10.83 11.81
CA LEU A 92 16.33 -11.47 13.10
C LEU A 92 14.98 -11.87 13.72
N ASN A 93 14.92 -13.11 14.21
CA ASN A 93 13.78 -13.66 14.92
C ASN A 93 13.84 -13.26 16.41
N TYR A 94 13.50 -12.03 16.73
CA TYR A 94 13.47 -11.55 18.12
C TYR A 94 12.59 -12.40 19.05
N LYS A 95 11.62 -13.13 18.47
CA LYS A 95 10.73 -14.04 19.23
C LYS A 95 11.43 -15.28 19.77
N ASP A 96 12.66 -15.56 19.35
CA ASP A 96 13.47 -16.65 19.92
C ASP A 96 14.00 -16.28 21.31
N ASP A 97 13.97 -14.99 21.69
CA ASP A 97 14.34 -14.51 23.02
C ASP A 97 13.14 -14.47 23.95
N VAL A 98 13.25 -15.20 25.08
CA VAL A 98 12.19 -15.27 26.11
C VAL A 98 11.93 -13.89 26.71
N THR A 99 12.97 -13.14 27.01
CA THR A 99 12.86 -11.81 27.62
C THR A 99 12.14 -10.85 26.67
N TYR A 100 12.45 -10.91 25.37
CA TYR A 100 11.73 -10.13 24.36
C TYR A 100 10.24 -10.47 24.34
N ASN A 101 9.88 -11.74 24.38
CA ASN A 101 8.49 -12.18 24.39
C ASN A 101 7.73 -11.70 25.64
N ASP A 102 8.38 -11.75 26.81
CA ASP A 102 7.79 -11.27 28.05
C ASP A 102 7.53 -9.77 28.02
N LEU A 103 8.52 -9.00 27.59
CA LEU A 103 8.39 -7.53 27.41
C LEU A 103 7.31 -7.19 26.38
N TYR A 104 7.26 -7.92 25.29
CA TYR A 104 6.24 -7.72 24.25
C TYR A 104 4.83 -8.00 24.79
N THR A 105 4.68 -9.07 25.57
CA THR A 105 3.41 -9.41 26.20
C THR A 105 2.97 -8.35 27.22
N GLN A 106 3.88 -7.87 28.06
CA GLN A 106 3.62 -6.78 29.00
C GLN A 106 3.19 -5.49 28.27
N LEU A 107 3.87 -5.15 27.16
CA LEU A 107 3.52 -4.01 26.35
C LEU A 107 2.10 -4.16 25.78
N LYS A 108 1.77 -5.33 25.22
CA LYS A 108 0.43 -5.59 24.67
C LYS A 108 -0.67 -5.52 25.74
N ASN A 109 -0.43 -6.09 26.90
CA ASN A 109 -1.38 -6.00 28.01
C ASN A 109 -1.60 -4.54 28.43
N ARG A 110 -0.54 -3.73 28.48
CA ARG A 110 -0.66 -2.30 28.81
C ARG A 110 -1.42 -1.53 27.73
N GLU A 111 -1.18 -1.81 26.44
CA GLU A 111 -1.95 -1.22 25.33
C GLU A 111 -3.45 -1.52 25.45
N GLU A 112 -3.83 -2.75 25.81
CA GLU A 112 -5.24 -3.13 25.99
C GLU A 112 -5.88 -2.38 27.17
N LEU A 113 -5.17 -2.26 28.30
CA LEU A 113 -5.63 -1.47 29.44
C LEU A 113 -5.83 0.01 29.09
N LEU A 114 -4.91 0.60 28.34
CA LEU A 114 -5.02 1.97 27.85
C LEU A 114 -6.20 2.17 26.90
N LYS A 115 -6.46 1.20 26.01
CA LYS A 115 -7.64 1.20 25.13
C LYS A 115 -8.94 1.10 25.91
N LEU A 116 -8.95 0.27 26.96
CA LEU A 116 -10.11 0.14 27.86
C LEU A 116 -10.36 1.44 28.61
N ALA A 117 -9.32 2.03 29.21
CA ALA A 117 -9.41 3.31 29.92
C ALA A 117 -9.87 4.46 29.01
N TYR A 118 -9.43 4.46 27.75
CA TYR A 118 -9.87 5.47 26.76
C TYR A 118 -11.37 5.35 26.44
N LYS A 119 -11.90 4.12 26.32
CA LYS A 119 -13.28 3.86 25.96
C LYS A 119 -14.24 3.94 27.15
N SER A 120 -13.76 3.70 28.37
CA SER A 120 -14.59 3.68 29.58
C SER A 120 -14.86 5.07 30.13
N ASN A 121 -16.04 5.28 30.69
CA ASN A 121 -16.32 6.46 31.49
C ASN A 121 -15.80 6.32 32.94
N ASP A 122 -15.57 5.08 33.38
CA ASP A 122 -15.07 4.77 34.72
C ASP A 122 -13.54 4.80 34.79
N VAL A 123 -13.04 4.93 36.00
CA VAL A 123 -11.60 4.84 36.28
C VAL A 123 -11.19 3.36 36.21
N ILE A 124 -10.17 3.07 35.41
CA ILE A 124 -9.61 1.73 35.24
C ILE A 124 -8.31 1.64 36.05
N TYR A 125 -8.13 0.51 36.72
CA TYR A 125 -6.93 0.17 37.50
C TYR A 125 -6.26 -1.06 36.89
N ASP A 126 -4.94 -1.11 36.98
CA ASP A 126 -4.19 -2.30 36.60
C ASP A 126 -4.16 -3.35 37.71
N SER A 127 -3.46 -4.47 37.53
CA SER A 127 -3.35 -5.55 38.49
C SER A 127 -2.66 -5.17 39.81
N GLU A 128 -1.92 -4.08 39.81
CA GLU A 128 -1.22 -3.53 40.99
C GLU A 128 -2.05 -2.43 41.70
N GLY A 129 -3.26 -2.18 41.21
CA GLY A 129 -4.15 -1.13 41.73
C GLY A 129 -3.75 0.30 41.32
N VAL A 130 -2.88 0.45 40.34
CA VAL A 130 -2.47 1.75 39.84
C VAL A 130 -3.47 2.21 38.78
N GLN A 131 -3.90 3.45 38.87
CA GLN A 131 -4.82 4.02 37.89
C GLN A 131 -4.21 4.07 36.50
N VAL A 132 -4.95 3.55 35.53
CA VAL A 132 -4.59 3.60 34.10
C VAL A 132 -5.03 4.94 33.51
N PRO A 133 -4.10 5.77 32.99
CA PRO A 133 -4.44 7.08 32.48
C PRO A 133 -5.21 6.98 31.16
N LYS A 134 -6.07 7.98 30.89
CA LYS A 134 -6.68 8.16 29.57
C LYS A 134 -5.66 8.80 28.64
N VAL A 135 -5.27 8.10 27.57
CA VAL A 135 -4.38 8.65 26.55
C VAL A 135 -5.14 9.48 25.52
N SER A 136 -4.46 10.43 24.92
CA SER A 136 -5.02 11.22 23.82
C SER A 136 -5.15 10.39 22.53
N SER A 137 -6.06 10.77 21.64
CA SER A 137 -6.19 10.18 20.31
C SER A 137 -5.98 11.24 19.23
N THR A 138 -5.40 10.82 18.11
CA THR A 138 -5.29 11.64 16.91
C THR A 138 -6.23 11.11 15.85
N PRO A 139 -7.17 11.91 15.33
CA PRO A 139 -8.08 11.48 14.27
C PRO A 139 -7.31 11.04 13.04
N ARG A 140 -7.67 9.89 12.47
CA ARG A 140 -7.17 9.45 11.17
C ARG A 140 -8.03 10.01 10.05
N LYS A 141 -7.41 10.30 8.90
CA LYS A 141 -8.18 10.67 7.70
C LYS A 141 -9.09 9.50 7.31
N SER A 142 -10.31 9.83 6.94
CA SER A 142 -11.21 8.86 6.34
C SER A 142 -10.64 8.33 5.03
N SER A 143 -10.84 7.05 4.76
CA SER A 143 -10.41 6.40 3.52
C SER A 143 -11.49 5.45 3.02
N ILE A 144 -11.45 5.16 1.72
CA ILE A 144 -12.37 4.22 1.08
C ILE A 144 -11.57 2.97 0.71
N THR A 145 -12.02 1.82 1.15
CA THR A 145 -11.47 0.52 0.77
C THR A 145 -12.27 -0.05 -0.38
N ILE A 146 -11.59 -0.45 -1.45
CA ILE A 146 -12.19 -1.12 -2.60
C ILE A 146 -11.72 -2.58 -2.58
N LYS A 147 -12.67 -3.52 -2.59
CA LYS A 147 -12.41 -4.96 -2.65
C LYS A 147 -13.16 -5.55 -3.85
N PHE A 148 -12.57 -6.52 -4.51
CA PHE A 148 -13.16 -7.29 -5.60
C PHE A 148 -12.64 -8.72 -5.62
#